data_25989ac519255dbcc76abdaba09b6f28
#
_entry.id   25989ac519255dbcc76abdaba09b6f28
#
_cell.length_a   1.000
_cell.length_b   1.000
_cell.length_c   1.000
_cell.angle_alpha   90.00
_cell.angle_beta   90.00
_cell.angle_gamma   90.00
#
_symmetry.space_group_name_H-M   'P 1'
#
loop_
_entity.id
_entity.type
_entity.pdbx_description
1 polymer ?
#
loop_
_entity_poly.entity_id
_entity_poly.type
_entity_poly.pdbx_seq_one_letter_code
_entity_poly.pdbx_strand_id
1 'polypeptide(L)'
;NLKKYFLAPLLTEASIHVNTSGVFKGFYKDKNTGIGCFGASGKNALSRIMGKIQLREPIFSNFDSDLQIFQKDTVELSHYLKNLDITYLDPPYNQHPYGSNYFMLNLILKNKLDVGISKVSGITQDWNRSVFNKPKLALQSMEKIIENLDSKFVIISYNSEGFITFEEMTEMLKKYGHLKTVEINYNTFR
;
A
#
# COMPACT_ATOMS: atom_id res chain seq x y z
N ASN A 1 13.90 -0.29 20.05
CA ASN A 1 14.56 -1.36 19.30
C ASN A 1 15.41 -0.74 18.19
N LEU A 2 16.73 -0.77 18.37
CA LEU A 2 17.73 -0.13 17.50
C LEU A 2 17.60 -0.56 16.01
N LYS A 3 17.26 -1.82 15.75
CA LYS A 3 17.03 -2.32 14.39
C LYS A 3 15.90 -1.55 13.68
N LYS A 4 14.77 -1.32 14.35
CA LYS A 4 13.64 -0.58 13.77
C LYS A 4 13.99 0.89 13.53
N TYR A 5 14.78 1.48 14.43
CA TYR A 5 15.27 2.84 14.31
C TYR A 5 16.04 3.08 12.99
N PHE A 6 16.93 2.15 12.63
CA PHE A 6 17.69 2.26 11.37
C PHE A 6 16.94 1.75 10.14
N LEU A 7 16.02 0.80 10.29
CA LEU A 7 15.25 0.30 9.15
C LEU A 7 14.24 1.32 8.60
N ALA A 8 13.64 2.15 9.44
CA ALA A 8 12.65 3.14 8.99
C ALA A 8 13.23 4.11 7.95
N PRO A 9 14.33 4.84 8.24
CA PRO A 9 14.96 5.73 7.25
C PRO A 9 15.54 4.96 6.05
N LEU A 10 16.04 3.74 6.26
CA LEU A 10 16.53 2.91 5.15
C LEU A 10 15.42 2.58 4.15
N LEU A 11 14.22 2.25 4.59
CA LEU A 11 13.09 1.97 3.70
C LEU A 11 12.66 3.22 2.91
N THR A 12 12.69 4.38 3.55
CA THR A 12 12.41 5.65 2.89
C THR A 12 13.42 5.91 1.76
N GLU A 13 14.71 5.79 2.03
CA GLU A 13 15.76 5.97 1.03
C GLU A 13 15.73 4.88 -0.04
N ALA A 14 15.50 3.62 0.34
CA ALA A 14 15.36 2.52 -0.60
C ALA A 14 14.18 2.73 -1.57
N SER A 15 13.10 3.38 -1.14
CA SER A 15 11.98 3.71 -2.01
C SER A 15 12.37 4.64 -3.17
N ILE A 16 13.42 5.42 -3.00
CA ILE A 16 13.95 6.35 -4.02
C ILE A 16 15.03 5.68 -4.87
N HIS A 17 15.94 4.92 -4.26
CA HIS A 17 17.19 4.47 -4.87
C HIS A 17 17.17 3.00 -5.33
N VAL A 18 16.01 2.37 -5.41
CA VAL A 18 15.90 0.97 -5.84
C VAL A 18 15.78 0.83 -7.36
N ASN A 19 16.47 -0.16 -7.91
CA ASN A 19 16.39 -0.54 -9.33
C ASN A 19 15.19 -1.46 -9.57
N THR A 20 13.97 -0.89 -9.55
CA THR A 20 12.73 -1.65 -9.71
C THR A 20 11.97 -1.30 -10.98
N SER A 21 11.19 -2.25 -11.48
CA SER A 21 10.26 -2.06 -12.58
C SER A 21 8.89 -1.62 -12.02
N GLY A 22 8.50 -0.39 -12.33
CA GLY A 22 7.30 0.20 -11.76
C GLY A 22 7.47 0.53 -10.28
N VAL A 23 6.44 0.46 -9.46
CA VAL A 23 6.51 0.79 -8.04
C VAL A 23 7.60 -0.06 -7.37
N PHE A 24 7.55 -0.70 -6.35
CA PHE A 24 8.65 -1.48 -5.74
C PHE A 24 8.51 -2.98 -6.04
N LYS A 25 8.03 -3.33 -7.25
CA LYS A 25 7.66 -4.71 -7.59
C LYS A 25 8.86 -5.62 -7.75
N GLY A 26 9.45 -5.57 -8.89
CA GLY A 26 10.56 -6.41 -9.29
C GLY A 26 11.70 -5.56 -9.83
N PHE A 27 12.64 -6.17 -10.49
CA PHE A 27 13.76 -5.47 -11.12
C PHE A 27 13.63 -5.52 -12.64
N TYR A 28 14.25 -4.55 -13.31
CA TYR A 28 14.31 -4.53 -14.76
C TYR A 28 15.13 -5.70 -15.30
N LYS A 29 14.59 -6.38 -16.30
CA LYS A 29 15.26 -7.47 -16.99
C LYS A 29 15.47 -7.12 -18.47
N ASP A 30 16.58 -7.56 -19.02
CA ASP A 30 16.78 -7.59 -20.46
C ASP A 30 15.80 -8.56 -21.08
N LYS A 31 15.14 -8.15 -22.16
CA LYS A 31 14.07 -8.93 -22.78
C LYS A 31 14.58 -10.22 -23.45
N ASN A 32 15.84 -10.23 -23.90
CA ASN A 32 16.43 -11.35 -24.65
C ASN A 32 17.11 -12.35 -23.71
N THR A 33 17.86 -11.84 -22.72
CA THR A 33 18.67 -12.67 -21.84
C THR A 33 17.97 -13.01 -20.52
N GLY A 34 16.92 -12.27 -20.13
CA GLY A 34 16.25 -12.39 -18.82
C GLY A 34 17.11 -11.95 -17.64
N ILE A 35 18.31 -11.42 -17.89
CA ILE A 35 19.23 -10.92 -16.87
C ILE A 35 18.77 -9.53 -16.39
N GLY A 36 18.99 -9.22 -15.13
CA GLY A 36 18.64 -7.91 -14.58
C GLY A 36 19.40 -6.77 -15.25
N CYS A 37 18.67 -5.74 -15.68
CA CYS A 37 19.23 -4.52 -16.26
C CYS A 37 19.39 -3.46 -15.17
N PHE A 38 20.62 -2.97 -14.96
CA PHE A 38 20.86 -1.87 -14.05
C PHE A 38 20.51 -0.53 -14.72
N GLY A 39 19.62 0.23 -14.08
CA GLY A 39 19.20 1.54 -14.56
C GLY A 39 18.03 1.54 -15.55
N ALA A 40 17.28 0.43 -15.66
CA ALA A 40 16.25 0.17 -16.67
C ALA A 40 16.81 -0.01 -18.10
N SER A 41 15.94 -0.38 -19.04
CA SER A 41 16.34 -0.66 -20.42
C SER A 41 16.95 0.55 -21.14
N GLY A 42 16.48 1.75 -20.85
CA GLY A 42 17.00 3.01 -21.39
C GLY A 42 18.01 3.73 -20.50
N LYS A 43 18.47 3.10 -19.41
CA LYS A 43 19.35 3.70 -18.39
C LYS A 43 18.86 5.04 -17.81
N ASN A 44 17.60 5.37 -18.00
CA ASN A 44 16.97 6.61 -17.54
C ASN A 44 16.80 6.70 -16.02
N ALA A 45 16.89 5.57 -15.31
CA ALA A 45 16.82 5.51 -13.86
C ALA A 45 18.20 5.61 -13.16
N LEU A 46 19.31 5.71 -13.91
CA LEU A 46 20.66 5.68 -13.33
C LEU A 46 20.91 6.80 -12.33
N SER A 47 20.54 8.04 -12.65
CA SER A 47 20.73 9.20 -11.75
C SER A 47 20.06 9.00 -10.40
N ARG A 48 18.86 8.44 -10.40
CA ARG A 48 18.11 8.12 -9.19
C ARG A 48 18.76 6.98 -8.40
N ILE A 49 19.16 5.90 -9.08
CA ILE A 49 19.73 4.71 -8.43
C ILE A 49 21.13 5.00 -7.87
N MET A 50 21.90 5.83 -8.54
CA MET A 50 23.27 6.22 -8.14
C MET A 50 23.29 7.34 -7.09
N GLY A 51 22.13 7.82 -6.65
CA GLY A 51 22.04 8.81 -5.59
C GLY A 51 22.60 8.28 -4.27
N LYS A 52 23.05 9.19 -3.41
CA LYS A 52 23.58 8.83 -2.09
C LYS A 52 22.44 8.50 -1.14
N ILE A 53 22.50 7.33 -0.51
CA ILE A 53 21.62 6.96 0.59
C ILE A 53 22.09 7.69 1.85
N GLN A 54 21.22 8.49 2.44
CA GLN A 54 21.48 9.22 3.68
C GLN A 54 20.47 8.77 4.73
N LEU A 55 20.94 7.99 5.71
CA LEU A 55 20.09 7.59 6.83
C LEU A 55 19.91 8.77 7.77
N ARG A 56 18.75 9.41 7.67
CA ARG A 56 18.35 10.49 8.56
C ARG A 56 17.75 9.91 9.84
N GLU A 57 17.77 10.70 10.91
CA GLU A 57 17.08 10.32 12.13
C GLU A 57 15.57 10.21 11.86
N PRO A 58 14.89 9.18 12.40
CA PRO A 58 13.45 9.08 12.33
C PRO A 58 12.77 10.28 13.02
N ILE A 59 11.71 10.77 12.41
CA ILE A 59 10.87 11.79 13.04
C ILE A 59 9.90 11.09 13.97
N PHE A 60 9.92 11.47 15.24
CA PHE A 60 9.00 10.95 16.25
C PHE A 60 7.81 11.90 16.43
N SER A 61 6.68 11.33 16.85
CA SER A 61 5.52 12.13 17.25
C SER A 61 5.86 13.01 18.45
N ASN A 62 5.38 14.25 18.43
CA ASN A 62 5.43 15.16 19.59
C ASN A 62 4.30 14.88 20.60
N PHE A 63 3.41 13.95 20.27
CA PHE A 63 2.29 13.57 21.13
C PHE A 63 2.58 12.22 21.76
N ASP A 64 2.36 12.13 23.05
CA ASP A 64 2.33 10.87 23.77
C ASP A 64 1.00 10.18 23.48
N SER A 65 1.05 8.93 22.99
CA SER A 65 -0.14 8.18 22.60
C SER A 65 0.10 6.67 22.69
N ASP A 66 -0.92 5.96 23.11
CA ASP A 66 -0.94 4.50 23.01
C ASP A 66 -1.17 4.08 21.56
N LEU A 67 -0.26 3.26 21.02
CA LEU A 67 -0.31 2.78 19.66
C LEU A 67 -0.50 1.27 19.62
N GLN A 68 -1.55 0.81 18.93
CA GLN A 68 -1.76 -0.59 18.62
C GLN A 68 -1.66 -0.81 17.10
N ILE A 69 -0.89 -1.80 16.70
CA ILE A 69 -0.70 -2.15 15.28
C ILE A 69 -1.23 -3.56 15.03
N PHE A 70 -2.15 -3.67 14.08
CA PHE A 70 -2.74 -4.93 13.66
C PHE A 70 -2.31 -5.28 12.23
N GLN A 71 -1.99 -6.54 12.00
CA GLN A 71 -1.74 -7.09 10.66
C GLN A 71 -2.79 -8.19 10.41
N LYS A 72 -4.02 -7.76 10.11
CA LYS A 72 -5.18 -8.63 9.92
C LYS A 72 -5.99 -8.22 8.71
N ASP A 73 -6.90 -9.07 8.28
CA ASP A 73 -7.95 -8.69 7.33
C ASP A 73 -8.83 -7.59 7.95
N THR A 74 -9.09 -6.53 7.17
CA THR A 74 -9.81 -5.36 7.68
C THR A 74 -11.28 -5.65 7.96
N VAL A 75 -11.91 -6.53 7.15
CA VAL A 75 -13.30 -6.93 7.39
C VAL A 75 -13.40 -7.70 8.71
N GLU A 76 -12.46 -8.61 8.96
CA GLU A 76 -12.39 -9.32 10.23
C GLU A 76 -12.12 -8.36 11.40
N LEU A 77 -11.14 -7.45 11.24
CA LEU A 77 -10.76 -6.50 12.29
C LEU A 77 -11.90 -5.56 12.67
N SER A 78 -12.75 -5.15 11.72
CA SER A 78 -13.86 -4.23 11.96
C SER A 78 -14.88 -4.75 12.99
N HIS A 79 -14.98 -6.06 13.17
CA HIS A 79 -15.85 -6.66 14.19
C HIS A 79 -15.36 -6.44 15.62
N TYR A 80 -14.04 -6.28 15.80
CA TYR A 80 -13.43 -6.21 17.14
C TYR A 80 -13.17 -4.78 17.61
N LEU A 81 -13.09 -3.84 16.71
CA LEU A 81 -12.85 -2.43 17.04
C LEU A 81 -14.17 -1.77 17.46
N LYS A 82 -14.22 -1.27 18.70
CA LYS A 82 -15.42 -0.67 19.29
C LYS A 82 -15.13 0.68 19.94
N ASN A 83 -16.17 1.51 20.04
CA ASN A 83 -16.12 2.83 20.67
C ASN A 83 -15.06 3.76 20.05
N LEU A 84 -14.94 3.76 18.72
CA LEU A 84 -14.00 4.61 18.01
C LEU A 84 -14.59 6.01 17.83
N ASP A 85 -13.78 7.04 18.03
CA ASP A 85 -14.18 8.41 17.68
C ASP A 85 -14.11 8.64 16.18
N ILE A 86 -13.01 8.24 15.54
CA ILE A 86 -12.79 8.42 14.11
C ILE A 86 -12.17 7.15 13.53
N THR A 87 -12.72 6.67 12.44
CA THR A 87 -12.12 5.64 11.59
C THR A 87 -11.72 6.24 10.25
N TYR A 88 -10.46 6.09 9.85
CA TYR A 88 -9.98 6.47 8.52
C TYR A 88 -9.77 5.20 7.69
N LEU A 89 -10.44 5.12 6.54
CA LEU A 89 -10.34 4.00 5.60
C LEU A 89 -9.66 4.45 4.32
N ASP A 90 -8.55 3.80 3.98
CA ASP A 90 -7.79 4.01 2.75
C ASP A 90 -7.49 2.65 2.09
N PRO A 91 -8.52 1.97 1.56
CA PRO A 91 -8.37 0.65 0.97
C PRO A 91 -7.67 0.71 -0.38
N PRO A 92 -7.04 -0.39 -0.83
CA PRO A 92 -6.64 -0.52 -2.22
C PRO A 92 -7.85 -0.34 -3.14
N TYR A 93 -7.74 0.49 -4.17
CA TYR A 93 -8.84 0.83 -5.06
C TYR A 93 -8.75 0.18 -6.44
N ASN A 94 -7.65 -0.51 -6.75
CA ASN A 94 -7.40 -1.12 -8.06
C ASN A 94 -6.80 -2.52 -7.97
N GLN A 95 -6.49 -3.13 -9.13
CA GLN A 95 -5.94 -4.49 -9.25
C GLN A 95 -4.50 -4.66 -8.75
N HIS A 96 -3.84 -3.61 -8.30
CA HIS A 96 -2.42 -3.65 -7.92
C HIS A 96 -2.24 -3.90 -6.41
N PRO A 97 -1.95 -5.15 -5.99
CA PRO A 97 -1.85 -5.47 -4.58
C PRO A 97 -0.60 -4.89 -3.94
N TYR A 98 -0.71 -4.41 -2.73
CA TYR A 98 0.43 -3.92 -1.96
C TYR A 98 1.51 -4.98 -1.75
N GLY A 99 1.13 -6.25 -1.58
CA GLY A 99 2.09 -7.35 -1.46
C GLY A 99 3.04 -7.45 -2.65
N SER A 100 2.57 -7.19 -3.88
CA SER A 100 3.44 -7.11 -5.05
C SER A 100 4.08 -5.74 -5.23
N ASN A 101 3.35 -4.66 -4.95
CA ASN A 101 3.85 -3.30 -5.16
C ASN A 101 5.03 -2.96 -4.26
N TYR A 102 5.01 -3.45 -3.02
CA TYR A 102 6.06 -3.20 -2.02
C TYR A 102 6.99 -4.41 -1.81
N PHE A 103 7.04 -5.33 -2.77
CA PHE A 103 7.82 -6.57 -2.65
C PHE A 103 9.29 -6.31 -2.26
N MET A 104 9.96 -5.38 -2.92
CA MET A 104 11.38 -5.09 -2.65
C MET A 104 11.58 -4.50 -1.25
N LEU A 105 10.69 -3.65 -0.77
CA LEU A 105 10.76 -3.11 0.59
C LEU A 105 10.52 -4.20 1.64
N ASN A 106 9.57 -5.10 1.38
CA ASN A 106 9.34 -6.26 2.23
C ASN A 106 10.55 -7.21 2.27
N LEU A 107 11.24 -7.37 1.14
CA LEU A 107 12.46 -8.16 1.07
C LEU A 107 13.57 -7.56 1.95
N ILE A 108 13.74 -6.23 1.92
CA ILE A 108 14.69 -5.54 2.81
C ILE A 108 14.34 -5.77 4.28
N LEU A 109 13.05 -5.64 4.64
CA LEU A 109 12.58 -5.85 6.01
C LEU A 109 12.83 -7.28 6.50
N LYS A 110 12.48 -8.26 5.69
CA LYS A 110 12.62 -9.68 6.01
C LYS A 110 14.08 -10.15 5.97
N ASN A 111 14.90 -9.50 5.14
CA ASN A 111 16.28 -9.91 4.83
C ASN A 111 16.38 -11.39 4.43
N LYS A 112 15.35 -11.91 3.78
CA LYS A 112 15.25 -13.31 3.38
C LYS A 112 14.30 -13.47 2.19
N LEU A 113 14.68 -14.31 1.25
CA LEU A 113 13.87 -14.74 0.13
C LEU A 113 13.43 -16.19 0.37
N ASP A 114 12.20 -16.38 0.82
CA ASP A 114 11.70 -17.69 1.29
C ASP A 114 11.17 -18.60 0.18
N VAL A 115 10.86 -18.05 -0.99
CA VAL A 115 10.19 -18.76 -2.08
C VAL A 115 10.78 -18.42 -3.44
N GLY A 116 10.51 -19.27 -4.40
CA GLY A 116 10.92 -19.06 -5.79
C GLY A 116 10.34 -17.76 -6.35
N ILE A 117 11.17 -17.00 -7.03
CA ILE A 117 10.77 -15.78 -7.72
C ILE A 117 10.33 -16.07 -9.15
N SER A 118 9.40 -15.29 -9.66
CA SER A 118 8.97 -15.33 -11.04
C SER A 118 10.15 -15.04 -11.98
N LYS A 119 10.35 -15.87 -13.00
CA LYS A 119 11.36 -15.65 -14.05
C LYS A 119 11.07 -14.38 -14.87
N VAL A 120 9.82 -13.94 -14.93
CA VAL A 120 9.40 -12.80 -15.74
C VAL A 120 9.46 -11.48 -14.93
N SER A 121 8.81 -11.45 -13.79
CA SER A 121 8.66 -10.22 -12.98
C SER A 121 9.69 -10.07 -11.86
N GLY A 122 10.39 -11.15 -11.49
CA GLY A 122 11.35 -11.13 -10.37
C GLY A 122 10.70 -11.02 -8.99
N ILE A 123 9.37 -11.15 -8.88
CA ILE A 123 8.63 -11.13 -7.61
C ILE A 123 8.21 -12.55 -7.21
N THR A 124 7.90 -12.77 -5.95
CA THR A 124 7.34 -14.03 -5.47
C THR A 124 5.90 -14.20 -5.96
N GLN A 125 5.38 -15.43 -5.90
CA GLN A 125 4.00 -15.73 -6.33
C GLN A 125 3.01 -15.78 -5.15
N ASP A 126 3.51 -15.81 -3.92
CA ASP A 126 2.76 -16.00 -2.68
C ASP A 126 2.35 -14.69 -1.96
N TRP A 127 2.40 -13.55 -2.65
CA TRP A 127 2.00 -12.29 -2.06
C TRP A 127 0.48 -12.23 -1.80
N ASN A 128 0.11 -11.61 -0.68
CA ASN A 128 -1.27 -11.46 -0.25
C ASN A 128 -2.06 -10.50 -1.16
N ARG A 129 -3.31 -10.85 -1.47
CA ARG A 129 -4.26 -10.03 -2.21
C ARG A 129 -5.42 -9.64 -1.33
N SER A 130 -5.66 -8.34 -1.21
CA SER A 130 -6.86 -7.84 -0.56
C SER A 130 -8.12 -8.16 -1.39
N VAL A 131 -9.25 -8.32 -0.72
CA VAL A 131 -10.57 -8.38 -1.38
C VAL A 131 -10.86 -7.12 -2.18
N PHE A 132 -10.32 -5.98 -1.79
CA PHE A 132 -10.39 -4.70 -2.49
C PHE A 132 -9.63 -4.66 -3.83
N ASN A 133 -8.75 -5.62 -4.09
CA ASN A 133 -8.13 -5.78 -5.42
C ASN A 133 -9.01 -6.59 -6.40
N LYS A 134 -10.23 -6.93 -6.02
CA LYS A 134 -11.19 -7.72 -6.80
C LYS A 134 -12.44 -6.88 -7.06
N PRO A 135 -12.72 -6.45 -8.32
CA PRO A 135 -13.83 -5.54 -8.63
C PRO A 135 -15.18 -6.00 -8.06
N LYS A 136 -15.47 -7.30 -8.20
CA LYS A 136 -16.76 -7.88 -7.75
C LYS A 136 -16.94 -7.93 -6.24
N LEU A 137 -15.88 -7.79 -5.46
CA LEU A 137 -15.91 -7.93 -4.00
C LEU A 137 -15.68 -6.61 -3.26
N ALA A 138 -15.14 -5.61 -3.94
CA ALA A 138 -14.69 -4.36 -3.31
C ALA A 138 -15.86 -3.63 -2.61
N LEU A 139 -16.96 -3.40 -3.31
CA LEU A 139 -18.13 -2.70 -2.74
C LEU A 139 -18.74 -3.47 -1.57
N GLN A 140 -18.98 -4.77 -1.75
CA GLN A 140 -19.54 -5.60 -0.69
C GLN A 140 -18.65 -5.65 0.55
N SER A 141 -17.33 -5.68 0.35
CA SER A 141 -16.37 -5.70 1.47
C SER A 141 -16.31 -4.36 2.19
N MET A 142 -16.45 -3.25 1.46
CA MET A 142 -16.57 -1.92 2.05
C MET A 142 -17.84 -1.82 2.89
N GLU A 143 -18.98 -2.25 2.35
CA GLU A 143 -20.26 -2.24 3.06
C GLU A 143 -20.19 -3.04 4.36
N LYS A 144 -19.59 -4.23 4.33
CA LYS A 144 -19.38 -5.04 5.55
C LYS A 144 -18.52 -4.35 6.60
N ILE A 145 -17.46 -3.63 6.18
CA ILE A 145 -16.65 -2.87 7.13
C ILE A 145 -17.49 -1.78 7.78
N ILE A 146 -18.22 -1.00 6.99
CA ILE A 146 -19.08 0.10 7.50
C ILE A 146 -20.15 -0.44 8.45
N GLU A 147 -20.79 -1.54 8.10
CA GLU A 147 -21.82 -2.20 8.93
C GLU A 147 -21.26 -2.66 10.29
N ASN A 148 -20.02 -3.17 10.32
CA ASN A 148 -19.40 -3.69 11.54
C ASN A 148 -18.78 -2.61 12.43
N LEU A 149 -18.43 -1.46 11.87
CA LEU A 149 -17.75 -0.40 12.59
C LEU A 149 -18.64 0.22 13.66
N ASP A 150 -18.06 0.34 14.86
CA ASP A 150 -18.60 1.14 15.94
C ASP A 150 -17.75 2.42 16.07
N SER A 151 -18.07 3.41 15.24
CA SER A 151 -17.31 4.65 15.09
C SER A 151 -18.24 5.86 14.96
N LYS A 152 -17.93 6.94 15.67
CA LYS A 152 -18.72 8.18 15.57
C LYS A 152 -18.58 8.84 14.20
N PHE A 153 -17.38 8.82 13.64
CA PHE A 153 -17.09 9.36 12.31
C PHE A 153 -16.28 8.38 11.49
N VAL A 154 -16.62 8.26 10.22
CA VAL A 154 -15.85 7.48 9.24
C VAL A 154 -15.41 8.40 8.12
N ILE A 155 -14.12 8.43 7.86
CA ILE A 155 -13.50 9.16 6.75
C ILE A 155 -13.01 8.13 5.75
N ILE A 156 -13.39 8.24 4.49
CA ILE A 156 -12.99 7.32 3.42
C ILE A 156 -12.21 8.11 2.38
N SER A 157 -10.97 7.72 2.13
CA SER A 157 -10.19 8.18 0.99
C SER A 157 -10.35 7.18 -0.15
N TYR A 158 -10.78 7.65 -1.31
CA TYR A 158 -10.99 6.79 -2.46
C TYR A 158 -10.68 7.54 -3.76
N ASN A 159 -10.17 6.82 -4.75
CA ASN A 159 -9.79 7.39 -6.04
C ASN A 159 -10.89 7.17 -7.07
N SER A 160 -11.14 8.16 -7.94
CA SER A 160 -12.11 8.06 -9.04
C SER A 160 -11.79 6.97 -10.08
N GLU A 161 -10.54 6.50 -10.15
CA GLU A 161 -10.13 5.36 -10.99
C GLU A 161 -10.34 4.00 -10.28
N GLY A 162 -10.97 4.00 -9.10
CA GLY A 162 -11.20 2.80 -8.30
C GLY A 162 -12.32 1.91 -8.84
N PHE A 163 -12.40 0.69 -8.31
CA PHE A 163 -13.41 -0.28 -8.71
C PHE A 163 -14.84 0.05 -8.28
N ILE A 164 -14.98 0.83 -7.20
CA ILE A 164 -16.27 1.29 -6.70
C ILE A 164 -16.48 2.68 -7.28
N THR A 165 -17.56 2.87 -8.01
CA THR A 165 -17.90 4.20 -8.56
C THR A 165 -18.31 5.16 -7.45
N PHE A 166 -18.28 6.45 -7.75
CA PHE A 166 -18.73 7.48 -6.81
C PHE A 166 -20.20 7.28 -6.42
N GLU A 167 -21.03 6.94 -7.38
CA GLU A 167 -22.46 6.68 -7.21
C GLU A 167 -22.69 5.47 -6.29
N GLU A 168 -22.05 4.32 -6.58
CA GLU A 168 -22.16 3.11 -5.76
C GLU A 168 -21.71 3.37 -4.32
N MET A 169 -20.58 4.06 -4.14
CA MET A 169 -20.06 4.39 -2.82
C MET A 169 -21.03 5.28 -2.05
N THR A 170 -21.56 6.34 -2.68
CA THR A 170 -22.46 7.28 -2.03
C THR A 170 -23.83 6.67 -1.71
N GLU A 171 -24.37 5.85 -2.58
CA GLU A 171 -25.63 5.12 -2.33
C GLU A 171 -25.48 4.14 -1.16
N MET A 172 -24.38 3.42 -1.12
CA MET A 172 -24.09 2.51 -0.04
C MET A 172 -23.94 3.25 1.30
N LEU A 173 -23.13 4.31 1.35
CA LEU A 173 -22.86 5.04 2.59
C LEU A 173 -24.07 5.76 3.18
N LYS A 174 -24.99 6.29 2.34
CA LYS A 174 -26.23 6.93 2.79
C LYS A 174 -27.14 6.02 3.62
N LYS A 175 -26.99 4.69 3.53
CA LYS A 175 -27.75 3.74 4.36
C LYS A 175 -27.32 3.77 5.83
N TYR A 176 -26.08 4.23 6.10
CA TYR A 176 -25.45 4.11 7.42
C TYR A 176 -25.28 5.45 8.15
N GLY A 177 -25.48 6.57 7.48
CA GLY A 177 -25.37 7.87 8.14
C GLY A 177 -25.41 9.08 7.22
N HIS A 178 -25.15 10.24 7.80
CA HIS A 178 -25.06 11.48 7.04
C HIS A 178 -23.74 11.52 6.26
N LEU A 179 -23.84 11.72 4.94
CA LEU A 179 -22.70 11.75 4.05
C LEU A 179 -22.35 13.19 3.67
N LYS A 180 -21.06 13.53 3.82
CA LYS A 180 -20.44 14.72 3.23
C LYS A 180 -19.34 14.28 2.30
N THR A 181 -19.33 14.77 1.07
CA THR A 181 -18.30 14.48 0.07
C THR A 181 -17.42 15.70 -0.18
N VAL A 182 -16.14 15.46 -0.41
CA VAL A 182 -15.16 16.47 -0.79
C VAL A 182 -14.35 15.92 -1.94
N GLU A 183 -14.40 16.60 -3.09
CA GLU A 183 -13.57 16.26 -4.24
C GLU A 183 -12.28 17.08 -4.21
N ILE A 184 -11.15 16.39 -4.37
CA ILE A 184 -9.83 17.00 -4.41
C ILE A 184 -9.15 16.62 -5.71
N ASN A 185 -8.90 17.62 -6.56
CA ASN A 185 -8.09 17.42 -7.75
C ASN A 185 -6.63 17.21 -7.36
N TYR A 186 -6.10 16.09 -7.76
CA TYR A 186 -4.75 15.73 -7.38
C TYR A 186 -4.04 15.00 -8.52
N ASN A 187 -2.80 15.38 -8.78
CA ASN A 187 -2.02 14.77 -9.84
C ASN A 187 -1.58 13.36 -9.43
N THR A 188 -2.07 12.37 -10.15
CA THR A 188 -1.62 10.98 -9.94
C THR A 188 -0.13 10.83 -10.24
N PHE A 189 0.59 10.18 -9.35
CA PHE A 189 1.96 9.75 -9.64
C PHE A 189 1.94 8.72 -10.78
N ARG A 190 2.42 9.10 -11.93
CA ARG A 190 2.66 8.21 -13.08
C ARG A 190 4.12 7.85 -13.19
#